data_c71bd011e610b6f286ea9478478da41e
#
_entry.id   c71bd011e610b6f286ea9478478da41e
#
_cell.length_a   1.000
_cell.length_b   1.000
_cell.length_c   1.000
_cell.angle_alpha   90.00
_cell.angle_beta   90.00
_cell.angle_gamma   90.00
#
_symmetry.space_group_name_H-M   'P 1'
#
loop_
_entity.id
_entity.type
_entity.pdbx_description
1 polymer ?
#
loop_
_entity_poly.entity_id
_entity_poly.type
_entity_poly.pdbx_seq_one_letter_code
_entity_poly.pdbx_strand_id
1 'polypeptide(L)'
;MAAVSLAAMQVDVTTHLGAVGPSTSTGLPRLDLLLGGGLRSGMLIALSGAAGSGRTSVALALSYLAARARAGVVLAGAAVDPTEIVARLAARALHREYPEARTSYGQIWTGQAWADDASRRPIADAIDTVMKKVGSQLHLFRGTGLETTQALSDCVAQQWARSERVVLVVDDVEGFLAMGDGGMARAALVNGSFEARLTQVGYELRRIAEHGACVIVTVLAEHLSLVSPAATVTIMLEPGPAPDQELTERLRNLGARSLVLRLTKNRIGSTGEVPLSFVPGAATIEERRPLPAP
;
A
#
# COMPACT_ATOMS: atom_id res chain seq x y z
N MET A 1 -28.61 1.90 13.82
CA MET A 1 -27.92 1.45 15.07
C MET A 1 -28.47 2.27 16.24
N ALA A 2 -28.83 1.63 17.35
CA ALA A 2 -29.20 2.33 18.58
C ALA A 2 -27.96 2.75 19.37
N ALA A 3 -28.07 3.84 20.14
CA ALA A 3 -27.01 4.23 21.08
C ALA A 3 -26.88 3.16 22.19
N VAL A 4 -25.64 2.83 22.55
CA VAL A 4 -25.32 1.85 23.59
C VAL A 4 -24.53 2.56 24.70
N SER A 5 -24.86 2.26 25.98
CA SER A 5 -24.15 2.86 27.11
C SER A 5 -22.76 2.25 27.28
N LEU A 6 -21.78 3.01 27.75
CA LEU A 6 -20.44 2.50 28.06
C LEU A 6 -20.47 1.34 29.06
N ALA A 7 -21.35 1.39 30.04
CA ALA A 7 -21.50 0.32 31.02
C ALA A 7 -21.91 -1.02 30.39
N ALA A 8 -22.77 -0.99 29.38
CA ALA A 8 -23.17 -2.19 28.63
C ALA A 8 -22.04 -2.75 27.74
N MET A 9 -21.07 -1.93 27.42
CA MET A 9 -19.93 -2.32 26.58
C MET A 9 -18.69 -2.79 27.38
N GLN A 10 -18.70 -2.69 28.70
CA GLN A 10 -17.50 -2.85 29.53
C GLN A 10 -16.78 -4.19 29.30
N VAL A 11 -17.49 -5.30 29.26
CA VAL A 11 -16.90 -6.65 29.06
C VAL A 11 -16.34 -6.78 27.66
N ASP A 12 -17.11 -6.35 26.65
CA ASP A 12 -16.71 -6.45 25.25
C ASP A 12 -15.48 -5.58 24.95
N VAL A 13 -15.45 -4.35 25.48
CA VAL A 13 -14.33 -3.42 25.30
C VAL A 13 -13.06 -3.94 25.97
N THR A 14 -13.14 -4.46 27.20
CA THR A 14 -11.98 -5.02 27.91
C THR A 14 -11.42 -6.22 27.17
N THR A 15 -12.28 -7.12 26.70
CA THR A 15 -11.89 -8.29 25.91
C THR A 15 -11.25 -7.84 24.58
N HIS A 16 -11.85 -6.88 23.90
CA HIS A 16 -11.31 -6.35 22.64
C HIS A 16 -9.94 -5.68 22.81
N LEU A 17 -9.78 -4.83 23.82
CA LEU A 17 -8.51 -4.16 24.10
C LEU A 17 -7.42 -5.15 24.53
N GLY A 18 -7.77 -6.22 25.23
CA GLY A 18 -6.85 -7.29 25.62
C GLY A 18 -6.46 -8.21 24.46
N ALA A 19 -7.29 -8.29 23.43
CA ALA A 19 -7.10 -9.16 22.27
C ALA A 19 -6.51 -8.43 21.05
N VAL A 20 -5.82 -7.29 21.24
CA VAL A 20 -5.17 -6.56 20.13
C VAL A 20 -4.18 -7.48 19.42
N GLY A 21 -4.53 -7.90 18.22
CA GLY A 21 -3.75 -8.83 17.41
C GLY A 21 -2.37 -8.29 17.04
N PRO A 22 -1.47 -9.17 16.58
CA PRO A 22 -0.10 -8.79 16.23
C PRO A 22 -0.07 -7.78 15.09
N SER A 23 0.84 -6.80 15.19
CA SER A 23 1.10 -5.85 14.11
C SER A 23 1.91 -6.51 12.99
N THR A 24 1.78 -5.98 11.78
CA THR A 24 2.61 -6.32 10.62
C THR A 24 3.54 -5.18 10.34
N SER A 25 4.85 -5.43 10.35
CA SER A 25 5.83 -4.40 10.03
C SER A 25 5.66 -3.89 8.61
N THR A 26 5.74 -2.56 8.44
CA THR A 26 5.82 -1.91 7.12
C THR A 26 7.19 -2.08 6.47
N GLY A 27 8.20 -2.56 7.23
CA GLY A 27 9.60 -2.59 6.82
C GLY A 27 10.27 -1.21 6.78
N LEU A 28 9.59 -0.18 7.28
CA LEU A 28 10.07 1.17 7.49
C LEU A 28 10.01 1.47 8.99
N PRO A 29 11.13 1.34 9.74
CA PRO A 29 11.13 1.37 11.20
C PRO A 29 10.51 2.64 11.80
N ARG A 30 10.74 3.80 11.18
CA ARG A 30 10.17 5.06 11.66
C ARG A 30 8.67 5.15 11.38
N LEU A 31 8.21 4.59 10.24
CA LEU A 31 6.77 4.48 9.98
C LEU A 31 6.12 3.53 10.99
N ASP A 32 6.74 2.38 11.27
CA ASP A 32 6.24 1.44 12.27
C ASP A 32 6.13 2.10 13.66
N LEU A 33 7.14 2.90 14.06
CA LEU A 33 7.10 3.65 15.31
C LEU A 33 5.91 4.63 15.35
N LEU A 34 5.71 5.42 14.29
CA LEU A 34 4.60 6.38 14.21
C LEU A 34 3.24 5.67 14.22
N LEU A 35 3.15 4.48 13.64
CA LEU A 35 1.94 3.65 13.62
C LEU A 35 1.73 2.83 14.91
N GLY A 36 2.55 3.04 15.94
CA GLY A 36 2.45 2.31 17.20
C GLY A 36 2.84 0.83 17.09
N GLY A 37 3.79 0.50 16.20
CA GLY A 37 4.35 -0.83 15.99
C GLY A 37 4.01 -1.49 14.65
N GLY A 38 3.47 -0.75 13.70
CA GLY A 38 3.18 -1.22 12.33
C GLY A 38 1.69 -1.31 11.99
N LEU A 39 1.39 -2.03 10.92
CA LEU A 39 0.03 -2.18 10.39
C LEU A 39 -0.80 -3.11 11.31
N ARG A 40 -2.00 -2.68 11.67
CA ARG A 40 -2.91 -3.44 12.54
C ARG A 40 -4.30 -3.54 11.93
N SER A 41 -5.02 -4.57 12.28
CA SER A 41 -6.46 -4.68 12.03
C SER A 41 -7.20 -3.44 12.55
N GLY A 42 -8.22 -3.01 11.84
CA GLY A 42 -8.99 -1.81 12.17
C GLY A 42 -8.41 -0.50 11.64
N MET A 43 -7.22 -0.50 11.02
CA MET A 43 -6.66 0.70 10.40
C MET A 43 -7.15 0.87 8.97
N LEU A 44 -7.59 2.08 8.64
CA LEU A 44 -7.69 2.59 7.27
C LEU A 44 -6.64 3.69 7.10
N ILE A 45 -5.67 3.45 6.25
CA ILE A 45 -4.56 4.37 5.93
C ILE A 45 -4.79 4.95 4.55
N ALA A 46 -4.97 6.26 4.44
CA ALA A 46 -5.02 6.97 3.16
C ALA A 46 -3.64 7.53 2.81
N LEU A 47 -3.01 6.96 1.79
CA LEU A 47 -1.74 7.41 1.22
C LEU A 47 -2.03 8.32 0.04
N SER A 48 -1.75 9.59 0.19
CA SER A 48 -2.07 10.62 -0.79
C SER A 48 -0.81 11.25 -1.38
N GLY A 49 -0.95 11.85 -2.55
CA GLY A 49 0.11 12.59 -3.23
C GLY A 49 -0.31 12.98 -4.65
N ALA A 50 0.46 13.87 -5.26
CA ALA A 50 0.24 14.29 -6.65
C ALA A 50 0.36 13.11 -7.63
N ALA A 51 -0.19 13.26 -8.83
CA ALA A 51 0.04 12.33 -9.91
C ALA A 51 1.55 12.18 -10.17
N GLY A 52 2.03 10.94 -10.36
CA GLY A 52 3.46 10.66 -10.57
C GLY A 52 4.35 10.80 -9.32
N SER A 53 3.80 11.08 -8.14
CA SER A 53 4.58 11.18 -6.89
C SER A 53 5.25 9.87 -6.48
N GLY A 54 4.71 8.71 -6.89
CA GLY A 54 5.19 7.39 -6.53
C GLY A 54 4.28 6.63 -5.56
N ARG A 55 3.01 7.04 -5.41
CA ARG A 55 2.00 6.37 -4.56
C ARG A 55 1.93 4.86 -4.80
N THR A 56 1.74 4.44 -6.07
CA THR A 56 1.74 3.03 -6.49
C THR A 56 3.01 2.30 -6.05
N SER A 57 4.18 2.93 -6.17
CA SER A 57 5.45 2.32 -5.75
C SER A 57 5.55 2.16 -4.24
N VAL A 58 5.04 3.12 -3.47
CA VAL A 58 4.94 3.00 -2.00
C VAL A 58 3.94 1.91 -1.61
N ALA A 59 2.76 1.91 -2.22
CA ALA A 59 1.72 0.89 -1.99
C ALA A 59 2.24 -0.52 -2.28
N LEU A 60 2.93 -0.71 -3.41
CA LEU A 60 3.55 -1.99 -3.77
C LEU A 60 4.66 -2.39 -2.79
N ALA A 61 5.50 -1.43 -2.36
CA ALA A 61 6.55 -1.72 -1.38
C ALA A 61 5.96 -2.17 -0.03
N LEU A 62 4.92 -1.50 0.46
CA LEU A 62 4.21 -1.88 1.69
C LEU A 62 3.54 -3.26 1.52
N SER A 63 2.91 -3.52 0.37
CA SER A 63 2.33 -4.84 0.05
C SER A 63 3.38 -5.95 0.11
N TYR A 64 4.51 -5.76 -0.56
CA TYR A 64 5.61 -6.71 -0.57
C TYR A 64 6.19 -6.96 0.83
N LEU A 65 6.40 -5.89 1.62
CA LEU A 65 6.99 -6.00 2.96
C LEU A 65 6.01 -6.66 3.94
N ALA A 66 4.71 -6.36 3.86
CA ALA A 66 3.68 -7.03 4.64
C ALA A 66 3.59 -8.54 4.29
N ALA A 67 3.64 -8.88 3.00
CA ALA A 67 3.65 -10.27 2.55
C ALA A 67 4.90 -11.01 3.04
N ARG A 68 6.07 -10.37 3.03
CA ARG A 68 7.30 -10.92 3.64
C ARG A 68 7.16 -11.14 5.15
N ALA A 69 6.41 -10.31 5.85
CA ALA A 69 6.08 -10.48 7.26
C ALA A 69 4.96 -11.52 7.50
N ARG A 70 4.61 -12.32 6.47
CA ARG A 70 3.63 -13.41 6.53
C ARG A 70 2.19 -12.94 6.73
N ALA A 71 1.84 -11.71 6.38
CA ALA A 71 0.45 -11.31 6.25
C ALA A 71 -0.11 -11.79 4.91
N GLY A 72 -1.39 -12.17 4.86
CA GLY A 72 -2.13 -12.33 3.62
C GLY A 72 -2.40 -10.95 3.03
N VAL A 73 -1.88 -10.67 1.84
CA VAL A 73 -1.98 -9.35 1.21
C VAL A 73 -2.79 -9.44 -0.07
N VAL A 74 -3.77 -8.56 -0.21
CA VAL A 74 -4.48 -8.31 -1.47
C VAL A 74 -4.05 -6.94 -1.98
N LEU A 75 -3.41 -6.89 -3.15
CA LEU A 75 -3.17 -5.65 -3.89
C LEU A 75 -4.22 -5.56 -5.00
N ALA A 76 -5.11 -4.60 -4.86
CA ALA A 76 -6.24 -4.37 -5.75
C ALA A 76 -6.12 -3.03 -6.48
N GLY A 77 -6.53 -2.98 -7.74
CA GLY A 77 -6.56 -1.74 -8.51
C GLY A 77 -6.97 -1.96 -9.95
N ALA A 78 -7.51 -0.93 -10.59
CA ALA A 78 -7.90 -0.98 -12.00
C ALA A 78 -6.67 -1.09 -12.93
N ALA A 79 -5.55 -0.50 -12.53
CA ALA A 79 -4.28 -0.50 -13.28
C ALA A 79 -3.32 -1.62 -12.83
N VAL A 80 -3.75 -2.56 -11.97
CA VAL A 80 -2.89 -3.66 -11.53
C VAL A 80 -2.68 -4.65 -12.67
N ASP A 81 -1.50 -4.60 -13.28
CA ASP A 81 -1.05 -5.60 -14.25
C ASP A 81 -0.11 -6.59 -13.55
N PRO A 82 -0.45 -7.90 -13.50
CA PRO A 82 0.38 -8.89 -12.83
C PRO A 82 1.81 -8.94 -13.36
N THR A 83 1.99 -8.79 -14.69
CA THR A 83 3.31 -8.84 -15.32
C THR A 83 4.16 -7.63 -14.93
N GLU A 84 3.55 -6.44 -14.90
CA GLU A 84 4.23 -5.23 -14.45
C GLU A 84 4.60 -5.31 -12.96
N ILE A 85 3.70 -5.80 -12.12
CA ILE A 85 3.97 -5.98 -10.68
C ILE A 85 5.15 -6.94 -10.46
N VAL A 86 5.17 -8.07 -11.17
CA VAL A 86 6.29 -9.01 -11.09
C VAL A 86 7.58 -8.37 -11.59
N ALA A 87 7.56 -7.61 -12.70
CA ALA A 87 8.73 -6.91 -13.22
C ALA A 87 9.28 -5.88 -12.21
N ARG A 88 8.40 -5.13 -11.52
CA ARG A 88 8.78 -4.19 -10.46
C ARG A 88 9.43 -4.90 -9.28
N LEU A 89 8.85 -6.01 -8.81
CA LEU A 89 9.41 -6.78 -7.71
C LEU A 89 10.72 -7.49 -8.08
N ALA A 90 10.83 -7.99 -9.31
CA ALA A 90 12.08 -8.56 -9.84
C ALA A 90 13.19 -7.50 -9.94
N ALA A 91 12.89 -6.30 -10.44
CA ALA A 91 13.86 -5.20 -10.46
C ALA A 91 14.34 -4.84 -9.05
N ARG A 92 13.42 -4.82 -8.06
CA ARG A 92 13.78 -4.63 -6.65
C ARG A 92 14.71 -5.73 -6.13
N ALA A 93 14.43 -7.00 -6.43
CA ALA A 93 15.27 -8.12 -6.01
C ALA A 93 16.64 -8.04 -6.68
N LEU A 94 16.66 -7.82 -7.99
CA LEU A 94 17.87 -7.65 -8.78
C LEU A 94 18.76 -6.53 -8.24
N HIS A 95 18.17 -5.37 -7.95
CA HIS A 95 18.91 -4.23 -7.42
C HIS A 95 19.52 -4.50 -6.04
N ARG A 96 18.89 -5.36 -5.22
CA ARG A 96 19.41 -5.74 -3.90
C ARG A 96 20.49 -6.81 -3.95
N GLU A 97 20.38 -7.75 -4.87
CA GLU A 97 21.34 -8.85 -5.04
C GLU A 97 22.56 -8.42 -5.87
N TYR A 98 22.33 -7.53 -6.83
CA TYR A 98 23.35 -6.99 -7.74
C TYR A 98 23.34 -5.46 -7.72
N PRO A 99 24.01 -4.84 -6.73
CA PRO A 99 23.97 -3.37 -6.55
C PRO A 99 24.48 -2.58 -7.77
N GLU A 100 25.26 -3.19 -8.66
CA GLU A 100 25.74 -2.62 -9.92
C GLU A 100 24.76 -2.77 -11.08
N ALA A 101 23.68 -3.56 -10.92
CA ALA A 101 22.70 -3.79 -11.99
C ALA A 101 22.07 -2.45 -12.46
N ARG A 102 22.02 -2.25 -13.76
CA ARG A 102 21.49 -1.04 -14.41
C ARG A 102 20.09 -1.26 -15.01
N THR A 103 19.61 -2.49 -14.99
CA THR A 103 18.33 -2.88 -15.57
C THR A 103 17.17 -2.31 -14.78
N SER A 104 16.32 -1.53 -15.43
CA SER A 104 15.11 -0.99 -14.84
C SER A 104 13.92 -1.98 -14.96
N TYR A 105 12.90 -1.81 -14.13
CA TYR A 105 11.68 -2.60 -14.25
C TYR A 105 11.00 -2.43 -15.61
N GLY A 106 11.07 -1.23 -16.20
CA GLY A 106 10.51 -0.97 -17.52
C GLY A 106 11.17 -1.82 -18.60
N GLN A 107 12.49 -1.99 -18.55
CA GLN A 107 13.22 -2.86 -19.47
C GLN A 107 12.88 -4.34 -19.28
N ILE A 108 12.62 -4.77 -18.04
CA ILE A 108 12.15 -6.13 -17.73
C ILE A 108 10.73 -6.32 -18.29
N TRP A 109 9.82 -5.40 -17.99
CA TRP A 109 8.41 -5.47 -18.38
C TRP A 109 8.19 -5.43 -19.88
N THR A 110 8.93 -4.55 -20.60
CA THR A 110 8.84 -4.44 -22.08
C THR A 110 9.57 -5.54 -22.82
N GLY A 111 10.28 -6.42 -22.14
CA GLY A 111 11.06 -7.48 -22.76
C GLY A 111 12.45 -7.07 -23.23
N GLN A 112 12.78 -5.78 -23.20
CA GLN A 112 14.09 -5.27 -23.68
C GLN A 112 15.26 -5.94 -22.97
N ALA A 113 15.17 -6.13 -21.65
CA ALA A 113 16.24 -6.76 -20.87
C ALA A 113 16.38 -8.28 -21.13
N TRP A 114 15.40 -8.92 -21.75
CA TRP A 114 15.43 -10.34 -22.10
C TRP A 114 16.18 -10.63 -23.42
N ALA A 115 16.43 -9.61 -24.21
CA ALA A 115 17.22 -9.73 -25.45
C ALA A 115 18.72 -9.94 -25.16
N ASP A 116 19.19 -9.53 -23.98
CA ASP A 116 20.57 -9.69 -23.54
C ASP A 116 20.72 -10.97 -22.69
N ASP A 117 21.52 -11.91 -23.18
CA ASP A 117 21.74 -13.20 -22.51
C ASP A 117 22.38 -13.04 -21.11
N ALA A 118 23.24 -12.02 -20.92
CA ALA A 118 23.86 -11.76 -19.62
C ALA A 118 22.85 -11.28 -18.57
N SER A 119 21.80 -10.59 -18.99
CA SER A 119 20.73 -10.09 -18.10
C SER A 119 19.65 -11.13 -17.84
N ARG A 120 19.42 -12.06 -18.74
CA ARG A 120 18.32 -13.02 -18.70
C ARG A 120 18.31 -13.90 -17.45
N ARG A 121 19.45 -14.50 -17.12
CA ARG A 121 19.56 -15.38 -15.94
C ARG A 121 19.39 -14.63 -14.63
N PRO A 122 20.07 -13.50 -14.36
CA PRO A 122 19.82 -12.71 -13.15
C PRO A 122 18.37 -12.26 -12.98
N ILE A 123 17.67 -11.93 -14.07
CA ILE A 123 16.24 -11.56 -14.03
C ILE A 123 15.38 -12.77 -13.66
N ALA A 124 15.62 -13.92 -14.26
CA ALA A 124 14.89 -15.15 -13.94
C ALA A 124 15.09 -15.54 -12.47
N ASP A 125 16.32 -15.49 -11.96
CA ASP A 125 16.65 -15.78 -10.56
C ASP A 125 15.97 -14.76 -9.60
N ALA A 126 15.88 -13.50 -10.00
CA ALA A 126 15.19 -12.46 -9.24
C ALA A 126 13.66 -12.71 -9.18
N ILE A 127 13.04 -13.14 -10.29
CA ILE A 127 11.61 -13.54 -10.32
C ILE A 127 11.39 -14.73 -9.40
N ASP A 128 12.20 -15.77 -9.51
CA ASP A 128 12.12 -16.95 -8.65
C ASP A 128 12.24 -16.59 -7.17
N THR A 129 13.16 -15.68 -6.84
CA THR A 129 13.35 -15.17 -5.49
C THR A 129 12.09 -14.48 -4.97
N VAL A 130 11.45 -13.65 -5.79
CA VAL A 130 10.18 -12.98 -5.44
C VAL A 130 9.07 -14.01 -5.21
N MET A 131 8.89 -14.95 -6.15
CA MET A 131 7.85 -15.99 -6.04
C MET A 131 8.02 -16.83 -4.79
N LYS A 132 9.23 -17.23 -4.44
CA LYS A 132 9.52 -17.99 -3.21
C LYS A 132 9.28 -17.16 -1.94
N LYS A 133 9.57 -15.85 -1.96
CA LYS A 133 9.47 -14.99 -0.78
C LYS A 133 8.04 -14.54 -0.46
N VAL A 134 7.24 -14.25 -1.47
CA VAL A 134 5.91 -13.63 -1.27
C VAL A 134 4.79 -14.21 -2.13
N GLY A 135 5.06 -15.12 -3.05
CA GLY A 135 4.09 -15.59 -4.04
C GLY A 135 2.84 -16.25 -3.42
N SER A 136 2.94 -16.84 -2.24
CA SER A 136 1.79 -17.42 -1.53
C SER A 136 1.05 -16.45 -0.62
N GLN A 137 1.59 -15.27 -0.35
CA GLN A 137 1.01 -14.25 0.52
C GLN A 137 0.48 -13.04 -0.24
N LEU A 138 1.05 -12.71 -1.40
CA LEU A 138 0.66 -11.54 -2.19
C LEU A 138 -0.28 -11.96 -3.33
N HIS A 139 -1.53 -11.53 -3.23
CA HIS A 139 -2.59 -11.78 -4.20
C HIS A 139 -2.90 -10.50 -4.94
N LEU A 140 -3.04 -10.60 -6.26
CA LEU A 140 -3.35 -9.47 -7.12
C LEU A 140 -4.81 -9.53 -7.56
N PHE A 141 -5.55 -8.45 -7.34
CA PHE A 141 -6.91 -8.26 -7.82
C PHE A 141 -6.94 -7.15 -8.86
N ARG A 142 -7.07 -7.53 -10.12
CA ARG A 142 -7.21 -6.59 -11.23
C ARG A 142 -8.66 -6.19 -11.38
N GLY A 143 -8.97 -4.94 -11.09
CA GLY A 143 -10.27 -4.36 -11.34
C GLY A 143 -10.45 -3.92 -12.78
N THR A 144 -11.68 -3.85 -13.26
CA THR A 144 -12.08 -3.31 -14.57
C THR A 144 -12.56 -1.85 -14.46
N GLY A 145 -12.57 -1.29 -13.23
CA GLY A 145 -13.12 0.02 -12.93
C GLY A 145 -14.63 0.02 -12.65
N LEU A 146 -15.24 -1.17 -12.60
CA LEU A 146 -16.67 -1.36 -12.29
C LEU A 146 -16.89 -2.18 -11.01
N GLU A 147 -15.82 -2.63 -10.38
CA GLU A 147 -15.87 -3.42 -9.17
C GLU A 147 -16.32 -2.57 -7.98
N THR A 148 -17.12 -3.21 -7.15
CA THR A 148 -17.57 -2.61 -5.88
C THR A 148 -16.64 -2.99 -4.75
N THR A 149 -16.76 -2.29 -3.64
CA THR A 149 -16.09 -2.62 -2.38
C THR A 149 -16.48 -4.00 -1.84
N GLN A 150 -17.63 -4.57 -2.28
CA GLN A 150 -17.99 -5.95 -1.96
C GLN A 150 -16.98 -6.95 -2.51
N ALA A 151 -16.52 -6.79 -3.73
CA ALA A 151 -15.49 -7.66 -4.32
C ALA A 151 -14.18 -7.62 -3.50
N LEU A 152 -13.83 -6.45 -2.97
CA LEU A 152 -12.68 -6.30 -2.06
C LEU A 152 -12.91 -7.00 -0.72
N SER A 153 -14.12 -6.89 -0.15
CA SER A 153 -14.52 -7.59 1.08
C SER A 153 -14.42 -9.10 0.91
N ASP A 154 -14.88 -9.64 -0.24
CA ASP A 154 -14.83 -11.06 -0.55
C ASP A 154 -13.38 -11.55 -0.69
N CYS A 155 -12.49 -10.77 -1.30
CA CYS A 155 -11.07 -11.07 -1.37
C CYS A 155 -10.42 -11.10 0.03
N VAL A 156 -10.77 -10.16 0.90
CA VAL A 156 -10.29 -10.13 2.31
C VAL A 156 -10.77 -11.37 3.05
N ALA A 157 -12.04 -11.74 2.92
CA ALA A 157 -12.60 -12.94 3.55
C ALA A 157 -11.89 -14.22 3.12
N GLN A 158 -11.51 -14.34 1.85
CA GLN A 158 -10.71 -15.47 1.35
C GLN A 158 -9.32 -15.52 1.98
N GLN A 159 -8.70 -14.37 2.27
CA GLN A 159 -7.38 -14.34 2.93
C GLN A 159 -7.47 -14.67 4.41
N TRP A 160 -8.57 -14.32 5.10
CA TRP A 160 -8.80 -14.70 6.49
C TRP A 160 -8.80 -16.20 6.71
N ALA A 161 -9.27 -16.97 5.74
CA ALA A 161 -9.23 -18.43 5.82
C ALA A 161 -7.80 -19.01 5.81
N ARG A 162 -6.78 -18.19 5.49
CA ARG A 162 -5.40 -18.62 5.26
C ARG A 162 -4.36 -17.88 6.10
N SER A 163 -4.73 -16.76 6.70
CA SER A 163 -3.79 -15.87 7.38
C SER A 163 -4.44 -15.15 8.55
N GLU A 164 -3.77 -15.11 9.70
CA GLU A 164 -4.24 -14.37 10.89
C GLU A 164 -4.14 -12.85 10.74
N ARG A 165 -3.41 -12.37 9.75
CA ARG A 165 -3.20 -10.96 9.47
C ARG A 165 -3.48 -10.71 8.01
N VAL A 166 -4.42 -9.81 7.72
CA VAL A 166 -4.79 -9.47 6.35
C VAL A 166 -4.57 -7.98 6.12
N VAL A 167 -3.88 -7.67 5.01
CA VAL A 167 -3.66 -6.32 4.52
C VAL A 167 -4.30 -6.20 3.13
N LEU A 168 -5.26 -5.30 3.00
CA LEU A 168 -5.84 -4.90 1.72
C LEU A 168 -5.17 -3.60 1.28
N VAL A 169 -4.59 -3.59 0.10
CA VAL A 169 -4.04 -2.39 -0.53
C VAL A 169 -4.85 -2.09 -1.78
N VAL A 170 -5.46 -0.91 -1.84
CA VAL A 170 -6.26 -0.44 -2.98
C VAL A 170 -5.47 0.67 -3.66
N ASP A 171 -4.92 0.36 -4.83
CA ASP A 171 -4.16 1.33 -5.61
C ASP A 171 -5.08 2.01 -6.62
N ASP A 172 -5.24 3.32 -6.40
CA ASP A 172 -6.23 4.24 -6.93
C ASP A 172 -7.67 3.89 -6.50
N VAL A 173 -8.02 4.33 -5.28
CA VAL A 173 -9.37 4.15 -4.70
C VAL A 173 -10.47 4.75 -5.59
N GLU A 174 -10.13 5.74 -6.41
CA GLU A 174 -11.01 6.37 -7.38
C GLU A 174 -11.59 5.41 -8.42
N GLY A 175 -10.91 4.29 -8.65
CA GLY A 175 -11.33 3.25 -9.60
C GLY A 175 -12.40 2.29 -9.06
N PHE A 176 -12.85 2.45 -7.81
CA PHE A 176 -13.84 1.55 -7.20
C PHE A 176 -15.19 2.22 -6.98
N LEU A 177 -16.23 1.38 -6.98
CA LEU A 177 -17.60 1.79 -6.68
C LEU A 177 -17.98 1.39 -5.27
N ALA A 178 -18.76 2.24 -4.60
CA ALA A 178 -19.35 1.87 -3.32
C ALA A 178 -20.36 0.71 -3.50
N MET A 179 -20.43 -0.15 -2.49
CA MET A 179 -21.47 -1.17 -2.40
C MET A 179 -22.76 -0.48 -1.96
N GLY A 180 -23.73 -0.43 -2.85
CA GLY A 180 -25.05 0.08 -2.48
C GLY A 180 -25.86 -0.99 -1.71
N ASP A 181 -26.69 -0.54 -0.80
CA ASP A 181 -27.67 -1.38 -0.10
C ASP A 181 -28.78 -1.83 -1.07
N GLY A 182 -28.50 -2.85 -1.88
CA GLY A 182 -29.45 -3.43 -2.84
C GLY A 182 -29.45 -2.77 -4.23
N GLY A 183 -30.05 -3.46 -5.21
CA GLY A 183 -29.95 -3.14 -6.64
C GLY A 183 -30.38 -1.73 -7.09
N MET A 184 -31.21 -0.99 -6.32
CA MET A 184 -31.52 0.43 -6.59
C MET A 184 -30.38 1.38 -6.24
N ALA A 185 -29.54 1.04 -5.27
CA ALA A 185 -28.40 1.86 -4.88
C ALA A 185 -27.31 1.89 -5.96
N ARG A 186 -27.16 0.83 -6.76
CA ARG A 186 -26.22 0.81 -7.88
C ARG A 186 -26.55 1.87 -8.94
N ALA A 187 -27.82 2.07 -9.25
CA ALA A 187 -28.27 3.12 -10.17
C ALA A 187 -28.10 4.53 -9.58
N ALA A 188 -28.39 4.70 -8.28
CA ALA A 188 -28.19 5.97 -7.58
C ALA A 188 -26.70 6.32 -7.42
N LEU A 189 -25.84 5.33 -7.19
CA LEU A 189 -24.39 5.53 -7.09
C LEU A 189 -23.74 5.85 -8.45
N VAL A 190 -24.27 5.32 -9.54
CA VAL A 190 -23.84 5.70 -10.91
C VAL A 190 -24.28 7.14 -11.23
N ASN A 191 -25.40 7.60 -10.69
CA ASN A 191 -25.96 8.93 -10.92
C ASN A 191 -25.55 9.97 -9.85
N GLY A 192 -24.87 9.55 -8.76
CA GLY A 192 -24.34 10.44 -7.74
C GLY A 192 -23.10 11.21 -8.22
N SER A 193 -22.76 12.33 -7.54
CA SER A 193 -21.51 13.01 -7.82
C SER A 193 -20.31 12.12 -7.49
N PHE A 194 -19.21 12.34 -8.19
CA PHE A 194 -17.95 11.63 -7.95
C PHE A 194 -17.53 11.72 -6.48
N GLU A 195 -17.67 12.89 -5.88
CA GLU A 195 -17.29 13.16 -4.48
C GLU A 195 -18.14 12.32 -3.51
N ALA A 196 -19.44 12.25 -3.73
CA ALA A 196 -20.35 11.44 -2.88
C ALA A 196 -19.98 9.96 -2.99
N ARG A 197 -19.69 9.45 -4.18
CA ARG A 197 -19.28 8.06 -4.41
C ARG A 197 -17.96 7.75 -3.71
N LEU A 198 -16.94 8.61 -3.89
CA LEU A 198 -15.62 8.39 -3.28
C LEU A 198 -15.69 8.46 -1.75
N THR A 199 -16.48 9.38 -1.22
CA THR A 199 -16.73 9.45 0.24
C THR A 199 -17.37 8.16 0.74
N GLN A 200 -18.37 7.63 0.03
CA GLN A 200 -19.03 6.38 0.41
C GLN A 200 -18.04 5.18 0.33
N VAL A 201 -17.24 5.08 -0.72
CA VAL A 201 -16.16 4.07 -0.82
C VAL A 201 -15.23 4.14 0.39
N GLY A 202 -14.83 5.34 0.81
CA GLY A 202 -14.00 5.53 2.00
C GLY A 202 -14.63 4.92 3.27
N TYR A 203 -15.91 5.15 3.50
CA TYR A 203 -16.61 4.56 4.67
C TYR A 203 -16.79 3.05 4.57
N GLU A 204 -17.01 2.51 3.38
CA GLU A 204 -17.11 1.06 3.17
C GLU A 204 -15.76 0.36 3.38
N LEU A 205 -14.67 0.96 2.92
CA LEU A 205 -13.31 0.48 3.19
C LEU A 205 -12.98 0.56 4.70
N ARG A 206 -13.50 1.58 5.39
CA ARG A 206 -13.41 1.66 6.85
C ARG A 206 -14.12 0.47 7.52
N ARG A 207 -15.31 0.07 7.04
CA ARG A 207 -16.00 -1.13 7.55
C ARG A 207 -15.17 -2.40 7.31
N ILE A 208 -14.56 -2.56 6.13
CA ILE A 208 -13.66 -3.70 5.86
C ILE A 208 -12.50 -3.72 6.88
N ALA A 209 -11.93 -2.56 7.19
CA ALA A 209 -10.89 -2.47 8.21
C ALA A 209 -11.42 -2.90 9.60
N GLU A 210 -12.58 -2.41 10.02
CA GLU A 210 -13.22 -2.73 11.31
C GLU A 210 -13.58 -4.22 11.46
N HIS A 211 -13.78 -4.92 10.33
CA HIS A 211 -13.97 -6.38 10.34
C HIS A 211 -12.64 -7.15 10.38
N GLY A 212 -11.53 -6.47 10.61
CA GLY A 212 -10.29 -7.12 11.02
C GLY A 212 -9.10 -6.94 10.04
N ALA A 213 -9.26 -6.37 8.86
CA ALA A 213 -8.15 -6.11 7.95
C ALA A 213 -7.40 -4.81 8.34
N CYS A 214 -6.15 -4.67 7.89
CA CYS A 214 -5.53 -3.37 7.69
C CYS A 214 -5.78 -2.95 6.24
N VAL A 215 -6.36 -1.78 6.02
CA VAL A 215 -6.64 -1.27 4.68
C VAL A 215 -5.74 -0.08 4.38
N ILE A 216 -5.03 -0.12 3.26
CA ILE A 216 -4.23 0.98 2.73
C ILE A 216 -4.84 1.37 1.40
N VAL A 217 -5.14 2.65 1.21
CA VAL A 217 -5.64 3.15 -0.07
C VAL A 217 -4.72 4.23 -0.60
N THR A 218 -4.45 4.23 -1.89
CA THR A 218 -3.87 5.39 -2.55
C THR A 218 -4.98 6.30 -3.07
N VAL A 219 -4.77 7.59 -2.96
CA VAL A 219 -5.73 8.62 -3.37
C VAL A 219 -4.99 9.84 -3.91
N LEU A 220 -5.52 10.51 -4.95
CA LEU A 220 -4.99 11.77 -5.44
C LEU A 220 -5.06 12.86 -4.36
N ALA A 221 -4.09 13.78 -4.36
CA ALA A 221 -4.02 14.83 -3.35
C ALA A 221 -5.30 15.68 -3.28
N GLU A 222 -5.89 15.98 -4.43
CA GLU A 222 -7.14 16.74 -4.56
C GLU A 222 -8.37 16.02 -3.97
N HIS A 223 -8.35 14.68 -3.90
CA HIS A 223 -9.44 13.87 -3.39
C HIS A 223 -9.26 13.42 -1.93
N LEU A 224 -8.12 13.73 -1.31
CA LEU A 224 -7.84 13.28 0.06
C LEU A 224 -8.93 13.72 1.06
N SER A 225 -9.47 14.92 0.90
CA SER A 225 -10.52 15.45 1.77
C SER A 225 -11.79 14.59 1.79
N LEU A 226 -12.06 13.83 0.74
CA LEU A 226 -13.22 12.94 0.60
C LEU A 226 -13.03 11.62 1.36
N VAL A 227 -11.80 11.12 1.45
CA VAL A 227 -11.47 9.83 2.09
C VAL A 227 -10.96 10.01 3.53
N SER A 228 -10.28 11.12 3.81
CA SER A 228 -9.68 11.42 5.12
C SER A 228 -10.66 11.32 6.31
N PRO A 229 -11.95 11.69 6.24
CA PRO A 229 -12.89 11.52 7.35
C PRO A 229 -13.00 10.07 7.83
N ALA A 230 -13.03 9.12 6.91
CA ALA A 230 -13.08 7.69 7.21
C ALA A 230 -11.73 7.11 7.66
N ALA A 231 -10.61 7.70 7.23
CA ALA A 231 -9.27 7.19 7.50
C ALA A 231 -8.88 7.31 8.98
N THR A 232 -8.18 6.29 9.49
CA THR A 232 -7.52 6.30 10.80
C THR A 232 -6.23 7.11 10.74
N VAL A 233 -5.49 6.95 9.64
CA VAL A 233 -4.21 7.61 9.36
C VAL A 233 -4.27 8.22 7.97
N THR A 234 -3.76 9.45 7.81
CA THR A 234 -3.50 10.04 6.49
C THR A 234 -2.03 10.34 6.34
N ILE A 235 -1.49 9.93 5.20
CA ILE A 235 -0.08 10.10 4.84
C ILE A 235 -0.02 10.86 3.52
N MET A 236 0.70 11.97 3.51
CA MET A 236 1.04 12.71 2.30
C MET A 236 2.41 12.25 1.80
N LEU A 237 2.48 11.89 0.52
CA LEU A 237 3.73 11.61 -0.16
C LEU A 237 4.18 12.86 -0.90
N GLU A 238 5.30 13.41 -0.47
CA GLU A 238 5.85 14.68 -0.95
C GLU A 238 7.29 14.49 -1.45
N PRO A 239 7.77 15.37 -2.35
CA PRO A 239 9.20 15.45 -2.64
C PRO A 239 9.99 15.72 -1.37
N GLY A 240 11.05 14.97 -1.15
CA GLY A 240 11.99 15.23 -0.04
C GLY A 240 13.09 16.20 -0.44
N PRO A 241 13.91 16.63 0.53
CA PRO A 241 15.09 17.44 0.26
C PRO A 241 16.06 16.70 -0.68
N ALA A 242 16.86 17.45 -1.40
CA ALA A 242 17.90 16.87 -2.26
C ALA A 242 18.76 15.87 -1.46
N PRO A 243 19.23 14.78 -2.09
CA PRO A 243 20.16 13.87 -1.42
C PRO A 243 21.43 14.62 -0.97
N ASP A 244 21.85 14.37 0.26
CA ASP A 244 23.06 14.99 0.82
C ASP A 244 24.35 14.45 0.18
N GLN A 245 24.26 13.32 -0.50
CA GLN A 245 25.37 12.70 -1.21
C GLN A 245 25.13 12.77 -2.72
N GLU A 246 26.21 12.99 -3.46
CA GLU A 246 26.17 12.94 -4.91
C GLU A 246 25.69 11.55 -5.36
N LEU A 247 24.60 11.53 -6.13
CA LEU A 247 24.07 10.28 -6.69
C LEU A 247 25.05 9.74 -7.72
N THR A 248 25.33 8.44 -7.65
CA THR A 248 26.08 7.77 -8.72
C THR A 248 25.32 7.89 -10.04
N GLU A 249 26.06 7.88 -11.16
CA GLU A 249 25.47 7.92 -12.50
C GLU A 249 24.37 6.85 -12.67
N ARG A 250 24.62 5.64 -12.16
CA ARG A 250 23.63 4.55 -12.15
C ARG A 250 22.33 4.93 -11.44
N LEU A 251 22.40 5.48 -10.24
CA LEU A 251 21.21 5.86 -9.46
C LEU A 251 20.47 7.01 -10.14
N ARG A 252 21.18 7.96 -10.75
CA ARG A 252 20.57 9.01 -11.58
C ARG A 252 19.80 8.42 -12.76
N ASN A 253 20.41 7.47 -13.49
CA ASN A 253 19.78 6.81 -14.63
C ASN A 253 18.56 5.96 -14.25
N LEU A 254 18.50 5.44 -13.02
CA LEU A 254 17.35 4.75 -12.45
C LEU A 254 16.32 5.72 -11.84
N GLY A 255 16.55 7.04 -11.95
CA GLY A 255 15.63 8.08 -11.50
C GLY A 255 15.59 8.27 -9.98
N ALA A 256 16.68 7.95 -9.27
CA ALA A 256 16.74 8.07 -7.80
C ALA A 256 16.40 9.48 -7.31
N ARG A 257 15.53 9.56 -6.31
CA ARG A 257 15.09 10.82 -5.70
C ARG A 257 14.70 10.63 -4.23
N SER A 258 14.65 11.74 -3.51
CA SER A 258 14.17 11.77 -2.14
C SER A 258 12.66 11.98 -2.11
N LEU A 259 12.00 11.28 -1.21
CA LEU A 259 10.59 11.47 -0.87
C LEU A 259 10.43 11.60 0.65
N VAL A 260 9.29 12.12 1.08
CA VAL A 260 8.89 12.14 2.49
C VAL A 260 7.47 11.61 2.59
N LEU A 261 7.25 10.67 3.51
CA LEU A 261 5.91 10.33 4.00
C LEU A 261 5.62 11.22 5.20
N ARG A 262 4.70 12.17 5.05
CA ARG A 262 4.24 13.05 6.13
C ARG A 262 2.91 12.54 6.67
N LEU A 263 2.89 12.07 7.90
CA LEU A 263 1.66 11.69 8.59
C LEU A 263 0.96 12.98 9.05
N THR A 264 -0.12 13.36 8.37
CA THR A 264 -0.89 14.57 8.64
C THR A 264 -2.04 14.33 9.62
N LYS A 265 -2.50 13.07 9.72
CA LYS A 265 -3.49 12.61 10.68
C LYS A 265 -3.07 11.23 11.19
N ASN A 266 -3.11 11.05 12.50
CA ASN A 266 -2.86 9.75 13.12
C ASN A 266 -3.69 9.62 14.41
N ARG A 267 -4.70 8.74 14.40
CA ARG A 267 -5.57 8.50 15.56
C ARG A 267 -5.01 7.51 16.56
N ILE A 268 -3.88 6.88 16.25
CA ILE A 268 -3.30 5.78 17.03
C ILE A 268 -1.88 6.07 17.53
N GLY A 269 -1.31 7.18 17.11
CA GLY A 269 0.05 7.58 17.47
C GLY A 269 0.32 9.05 17.14
N SER A 270 1.60 9.40 17.05
CA SER A 270 2.02 10.76 16.69
C SER A 270 1.99 10.99 15.18
N THR A 271 1.81 12.24 14.80
CA THR A 271 2.17 12.71 13.46
C THR A 271 3.68 12.83 13.33
N GLY A 272 4.18 12.88 12.11
CA GLY A 272 5.62 12.98 11.87
C GLY A 272 5.98 12.72 10.42
N GLU A 273 7.27 12.64 10.16
CA GLU A 273 7.83 12.49 8.83
C GLU A 273 8.73 11.26 8.75
N VAL A 274 8.67 10.56 7.62
CA VAL A 274 9.53 9.44 7.29
C VAL A 274 10.26 9.76 5.98
N PRO A 275 11.53 10.16 6.04
CA PRO A 275 12.32 10.42 4.86
C PRO A 275 12.66 9.12 4.13
N LEU A 276 12.49 9.12 2.82
CA LEU A 276 12.68 7.96 1.97
C LEU A 276 13.70 8.25 0.86
N SER A 277 14.46 7.23 0.51
CA SER A 277 15.15 7.11 -0.77
C SER A 277 14.27 6.30 -1.72
N PHE A 278 13.97 6.84 -2.88
CA PHE A 278 13.16 6.20 -3.90
C PHE A 278 13.94 6.06 -5.21
N VAL A 279 14.03 4.86 -5.72
CA VAL A 279 14.66 4.53 -7.00
C VAL A 279 13.60 3.92 -7.92
N PRO A 280 12.87 4.74 -8.70
CA PRO A 280 11.75 4.29 -9.53
C PRO A 280 12.12 3.14 -10.46
N GLY A 281 13.23 3.25 -11.18
CA GLY A 281 13.67 2.22 -12.11
C GLY A 281 13.93 0.85 -11.47
N ALA A 282 14.35 0.84 -10.21
CA ALA A 282 14.55 -0.38 -9.43
C ALA A 282 13.33 -0.72 -8.54
N ALA A 283 12.23 0.02 -8.63
CA ALA A 283 11.04 -0.10 -7.79
C ALA A 283 11.37 -0.23 -6.29
N THR A 284 12.42 0.47 -5.84
CA THR A 284 12.95 0.36 -4.47
C THR A 284 12.64 1.60 -3.67
N ILE A 285 12.13 1.39 -2.47
CA ILE A 285 11.91 2.42 -1.46
C ILE A 285 12.59 1.96 -0.19
N GLU A 286 13.37 2.85 0.40
CA GLU A 286 14.09 2.60 1.65
C GLU A 286 14.01 3.83 2.55
N GLU A 287 13.90 3.61 3.84
CA GLU A 287 13.95 4.68 4.81
C GLU A 287 15.37 5.24 4.86
N ARG A 288 15.48 6.56 4.76
CA ARG A 288 16.76 7.25 4.97
C ARG A 288 17.03 7.33 6.46
N ARG A 289 18.24 6.92 6.85
CA ARG A 289 18.68 7.14 8.23
C ARG A 289 18.70 8.64 8.50
N PRO A 290 18.17 9.10 9.66
CA PRO A 290 18.37 10.49 10.05
C PRO A 290 19.87 10.74 10.12
N LEU A 291 20.30 11.91 9.63
CA LEU A 291 21.66 12.38 9.88
C LEU A 291 21.88 12.41 11.40
N PRO A 292 23.05 12.01 11.91
CA PRO A 292 23.38 12.25 13.29
C PRO A 292 23.16 13.75 13.55
N ALA A 293 22.50 14.07 14.67
CA ALA A 293 22.33 15.44 15.10
C ALA A 293 23.73 16.10 15.20
N PRO A 294 23.87 17.36 14.76
CA PRO A 294 25.13 18.09 14.81
C PRO A 294 25.70 18.22 16.24
#